data_2ce2498b5ca7a2c18bdd3372dfa1bc5f
#
_entry.id   2ce2498b5ca7a2c18bdd3372dfa1bc5f
#
_cell.length_a   1.000
_cell.length_b   1.000
_cell.length_c   1.000
_cell.angle_alpha   90.00
_cell.angle_beta   90.00
_cell.angle_gamma   90.00
#
_symmetry.space_group_name_H-M   'P 1'
#
loop_
_entity.id
_entity.type
_entity.pdbx_description
1 polymer ?
#
loop_
_entity_poly.entity_id
_entity_poly.type
_entity_poly.pdbx_seq_one_letter_code
_entity_poly.pdbx_strand_id
1 'polypeptide(L)'
;KTVFSSGGYSRIIQLQDGRLMAVCESGGINISFSSNLGNTWSSPVKIVTNTNNTPNCVPDLIQLKDGTIIVAYNPRPSEPYTEDRKFGIRCKRSTDNGQTWSDEIFIYDAQHTFNDGCWEPSMLELPSGELQVYFADEGPYTNSNEQQISMCRSFDGGKTWGNPSAISFRAGYRDGMPSPVLLNDKQTIVVAIEDNGWPGYNDFFPTTVRCSLEKNWVHYSVTGESENRDKTLDFNFCPLAKGGAPYLRVLPWGETVLSWQSTYNHGSTTTMFTAVGDENARNFKAMSNPFITNVSDQVMWNSVAVIDTGIVVAVGGTEVLK
;
A
#
# COMPACT_ATOMS: atom_id res chain seq x y z
N LYS A 1 -13.43 -16.12 0.14
CA LYS A 1 -12.66 -17.15 0.89
C LYS A 1 -11.81 -16.45 1.93
N THR A 2 -11.64 -17.07 3.10
CA THR A 2 -10.84 -16.56 4.19
C THR A 2 -9.40 -17.00 4.01
N VAL A 3 -8.45 -16.05 3.99
CA VAL A 3 -7.01 -16.32 3.97
C VAL A 3 -6.48 -16.41 5.42
N PHE A 4 -6.85 -15.43 6.23
CA PHE A 4 -6.52 -15.37 7.66
C PHE A 4 -7.82 -15.24 8.45
N SER A 5 -7.90 -15.94 9.58
CA SER A 5 -9.08 -15.90 10.47
C SER A 5 -9.16 -14.64 11.32
N SER A 6 -8.08 -13.87 11.38
CA SER A 6 -7.98 -12.60 12.13
C SER A 6 -6.88 -11.73 11.51
N GLY A 7 -6.96 -10.43 11.72
CA GLY A 7 -5.97 -9.47 11.25
C GLY A 7 -6.51 -8.56 10.16
N GLY A 8 -5.67 -7.64 9.70
CA GLY A 8 -5.98 -6.63 8.71
C GLY A 8 -4.86 -6.43 7.69
N TYR A 9 -5.05 -5.45 6.82
CA TYR A 9 -4.06 -5.01 5.82
C TYR A 9 -3.47 -6.16 4.99
N SER A 10 -4.31 -7.11 4.57
CA SER A 10 -3.82 -8.27 3.81
C SER A 10 -3.38 -7.86 2.41
N ARG A 11 -2.25 -8.43 1.97
CA ARG A 11 -1.70 -8.30 0.61
C ARG A 11 -1.42 -9.68 0.06
N ILE A 12 -1.59 -9.85 -1.25
CA ILE A 12 -1.32 -11.13 -1.95
C ILE A 12 -0.46 -10.83 -3.18
N ILE A 13 0.53 -11.69 -3.43
CA ILE A 13 1.26 -11.74 -4.70
C ILE A 13 1.30 -13.18 -5.22
N GLN A 14 1.52 -13.34 -6.52
CA GLN A 14 1.92 -14.61 -7.09
C GLN A 14 3.45 -14.67 -7.14
N LEU A 15 4.00 -15.75 -6.61
CA LEU A 15 5.43 -16.02 -6.63
C LEU A 15 5.86 -16.60 -8.00
N GLN A 16 7.15 -16.50 -8.32
CA GLN A 16 7.72 -17.04 -9.55
C GLN A 16 7.55 -18.56 -9.68
N ASP A 17 7.40 -19.28 -8.57
CA ASP A 17 7.09 -20.71 -8.54
C ASP A 17 5.61 -21.06 -8.75
N GLY A 18 4.78 -20.05 -9.01
CA GLY A 18 3.34 -20.15 -9.26
C GLY A 18 2.45 -20.18 -8.01
N ARG A 19 3.02 -20.34 -6.80
CA ARG A 19 2.24 -20.24 -5.56
C ARG A 19 1.79 -18.81 -5.32
N LEU A 20 0.69 -18.66 -4.58
CA LEU A 20 0.34 -17.37 -3.99
C LEU A 20 0.95 -17.27 -2.59
N MET A 21 1.43 -16.09 -2.27
CA MET A 21 1.82 -15.72 -0.90
C MET A 21 0.96 -14.55 -0.44
N ALA A 22 0.39 -14.72 0.75
CA ALA A 22 -0.37 -13.67 1.44
C ALA A 22 0.37 -13.24 2.70
N VAL A 23 0.23 -11.96 3.04
CA VAL A 23 0.71 -11.37 4.29
C VAL A 23 -0.41 -10.62 4.99
N CYS A 24 -0.43 -10.60 6.31
CA CYS A 24 -1.34 -9.77 7.10
C CYS A 24 -0.71 -9.37 8.45
N GLU A 25 -1.29 -8.33 9.06
CA GLU A 25 -1.04 -8.01 10.47
C GLU A 25 -2.01 -8.80 11.36
N SER A 26 -1.50 -9.55 12.32
CA SER A 26 -2.29 -10.21 13.37
C SER A 26 -1.38 -10.55 14.56
N GLY A 27 -1.28 -9.63 15.52
CA GLY A 27 -0.34 -9.75 16.64
C GLY A 27 1.12 -9.85 16.19
N GLY A 28 1.49 -9.09 15.18
CA GLY A 28 2.71 -9.12 14.38
C GLY A 28 2.42 -9.41 12.90
N ILE A 29 3.44 -9.70 12.11
CA ILE A 29 3.31 -9.98 10.69
C ILE A 29 3.28 -11.47 10.43
N ASN A 30 2.25 -11.93 9.75
CA ASN A 30 2.02 -13.33 9.43
C ASN A 30 1.94 -13.54 7.91
N ILE A 31 2.42 -14.69 7.46
CA ILE A 31 2.37 -15.10 6.06
C ILE A 31 1.62 -16.42 5.91
N SER A 32 1.05 -16.65 4.73
CA SER A 32 0.39 -17.90 4.34
C SER A 32 0.58 -18.14 2.85
N PHE A 33 0.59 -19.41 2.43
CA PHE A 33 0.80 -19.81 1.05
C PHE A 33 -0.38 -20.60 0.51
N SER A 34 -0.62 -20.47 -0.80
CA SER A 34 -1.56 -21.30 -1.55
C SER A 34 -0.89 -21.86 -2.81
N SER A 35 -1.04 -23.15 -3.05
CA SER A 35 -0.57 -23.84 -4.28
C SER A 35 -1.71 -24.11 -5.28
N ASN A 36 -2.91 -23.59 -5.05
CA ASN A 36 -4.10 -23.86 -5.86
C ASN A 36 -4.94 -22.60 -6.11
N LEU A 37 -4.27 -21.49 -6.44
CA LEU A 37 -4.86 -20.20 -6.79
C LEU A 37 -5.84 -19.67 -5.72
N GLY A 38 -5.46 -19.83 -4.44
CA GLY A 38 -6.21 -19.30 -3.30
C GLY A 38 -7.43 -20.14 -2.91
N ASN A 39 -7.58 -21.36 -3.45
CA ASN A 39 -8.66 -22.26 -3.04
C ASN A 39 -8.49 -22.73 -1.60
N THR A 40 -7.26 -23.04 -1.21
CA THR A 40 -6.85 -23.32 0.18
C THR A 40 -5.55 -22.63 0.50
N TRP A 41 -5.34 -22.38 1.79
CA TRP A 41 -4.16 -21.69 2.32
C TRP A 41 -3.51 -22.51 3.42
N SER A 42 -2.20 -22.41 3.54
CA SER A 42 -1.44 -23.01 4.65
C SER A 42 -1.82 -22.35 5.99
N SER A 43 -1.51 -23.01 7.09
CA SER A 43 -1.53 -22.36 8.40
C SER A 43 -0.63 -21.12 8.39
N PRO A 44 -1.06 -19.99 9.01
CA PRO A 44 -0.25 -18.79 9.08
C PRO A 44 1.06 -19.03 9.84
N VAL A 45 2.15 -18.46 9.32
CA VAL A 45 3.47 -18.44 9.96
C VAL A 45 3.80 -17.01 10.35
N LYS A 46 4.11 -16.76 11.61
CA LYS A 46 4.51 -15.46 12.10
C LYS A 46 6.00 -15.22 11.81
N ILE A 47 6.30 -14.18 11.04
CA ILE A 47 7.67 -13.80 10.67
C ILE A 47 8.18 -12.57 11.42
N VAL A 48 7.27 -11.76 12.00
CA VAL A 48 7.62 -10.63 12.89
C VAL A 48 6.71 -10.68 14.11
N THR A 49 7.30 -10.60 15.29
CA THR A 49 6.59 -10.55 16.56
C THR A 49 6.52 -9.13 17.09
N ASN A 50 5.38 -8.74 17.67
CA ASN A 50 5.28 -7.47 18.39
C ASN A 50 6.19 -7.50 19.62
N THR A 51 6.92 -6.43 19.85
CA THR A 51 7.86 -6.32 20.96
C THR A 51 7.78 -4.94 21.61
N ASN A 52 8.16 -4.87 22.88
CA ASN A 52 8.35 -3.60 23.57
C ASN A 52 7.18 -2.60 23.41
N ASN A 53 5.94 -3.08 23.56
CA ASN A 53 4.74 -2.28 23.37
C ASN A 53 4.67 -1.57 21.98
N THR A 54 5.27 -2.21 20.97
CA THR A 54 5.28 -1.73 19.59
C THR A 54 4.67 -2.78 18.67
N PRO A 55 3.39 -2.67 18.32
CA PRO A 55 2.78 -3.45 17.26
C PRO A 55 3.50 -3.25 15.92
N ASN A 56 3.71 -4.35 15.19
CA ASN A 56 4.16 -4.36 13.82
C ASN A 56 2.94 -4.54 12.91
N CYS A 57 2.69 -3.54 12.06
CA CYS A 57 1.44 -3.37 11.33
C CYS A 57 1.66 -3.17 9.82
N VAL A 58 0.59 -3.18 9.07
CA VAL A 58 0.48 -2.75 7.67
C VAL A 58 1.59 -3.31 6.78
N PRO A 59 1.64 -4.63 6.61
CA PRO A 59 2.65 -5.23 5.76
C PRO A 59 2.38 -4.98 4.27
N ASP A 60 3.47 -4.87 3.50
CA ASP A 60 3.48 -5.07 2.05
C ASP A 60 4.53 -6.12 1.68
N LEU A 61 4.37 -6.75 0.51
CA LEU A 61 5.31 -7.79 0.07
C LEU A 61 5.59 -7.67 -1.42
N ILE A 62 6.83 -8.03 -1.77
CA ILE A 62 7.29 -8.12 -3.17
C ILE A 62 8.21 -9.32 -3.32
N GLN A 63 8.19 -9.97 -4.48
CA GLN A 63 9.26 -10.85 -4.91
C GLN A 63 10.08 -10.17 -5.99
N LEU A 64 11.37 -10.04 -5.76
CA LEU A 64 12.31 -9.43 -6.70
C LEU A 64 12.60 -10.38 -7.86
N LYS A 65 13.16 -9.84 -8.95
CA LYS A 65 13.53 -10.63 -10.14
C LYS A 65 14.50 -11.75 -9.85
N ASP A 66 15.37 -11.60 -8.84
CA ASP A 66 16.31 -12.62 -8.40
C ASP A 66 15.68 -13.72 -7.52
N GLY A 67 14.36 -13.64 -7.26
CA GLY A 67 13.59 -14.56 -6.43
C GLY A 67 13.53 -14.18 -4.94
N THR A 68 14.31 -13.19 -4.50
CA THR A 68 14.26 -12.71 -3.10
C THR A 68 12.86 -12.17 -2.79
N ILE A 69 12.29 -12.61 -1.67
CA ILE A 69 11.03 -12.07 -1.16
C ILE A 69 11.35 -11.05 -0.08
N ILE A 70 10.69 -9.90 -0.13
CA ILE A 70 10.79 -8.87 0.90
C ILE A 70 9.40 -8.60 1.45
N VAL A 71 9.31 -8.54 2.78
CA VAL A 71 8.13 -8.06 3.50
C VAL A 71 8.52 -6.80 4.25
N ALA A 72 7.94 -5.66 3.85
CA ALA A 72 8.04 -4.40 4.58
C ALA A 72 6.89 -4.29 5.58
N TYR A 73 7.09 -3.57 6.66
CA TYR A 73 6.08 -3.36 7.70
C TYR A 73 6.38 -2.09 8.51
N ASN A 74 5.39 -1.69 9.31
CA ASN A 74 5.38 -0.45 10.05
C ASN A 74 5.30 -0.70 11.56
N PRO A 75 6.41 -0.60 12.31
CA PRO A 75 6.36 -0.52 13.77
C PRO A 75 5.57 0.71 14.22
N ARG A 76 4.57 0.51 15.07
CA ARG A 76 3.65 1.55 15.59
C ARG A 76 3.62 1.51 17.11
N PRO A 77 4.50 2.26 17.81
CA PRO A 77 4.49 2.33 19.26
C PRO A 77 3.10 2.68 19.80
N SER A 78 2.71 2.00 20.88
CA SER A 78 1.51 2.33 21.65
C SER A 78 1.86 3.24 22.83
N GLU A 79 0.87 3.97 23.34
CA GLU A 79 1.02 4.79 24.53
C GLU A 79 1.46 3.94 25.78
N PRO A 80 2.21 4.49 26.71
CA PRO A 80 2.78 5.85 26.68
C PRO A 80 3.93 5.93 25.66
N TYR A 81 3.97 7.01 24.87
CA TYR A 81 5.03 7.23 23.90
C TYR A 81 6.35 7.60 24.58
N THR A 82 7.45 7.08 24.06
CA THR A 82 8.81 7.33 24.55
C THR A 82 9.76 7.54 23.37
N GLU A 83 10.79 8.37 23.53
CA GLU A 83 11.71 8.76 22.46
C GLU A 83 12.51 7.60 21.86
N ASP A 84 12.69 6.53 22.60
CA ASP A 84 13.40 5.30 22.18
C ASP A 84 12.56 4.37 21.32
N ARG A 85 11.23 4.63 21.20
CA ARG A 85 10.31 3.85 20.36
C ARG A 85 9.68 4.75 19.31
N LYS A 86 10.15 4.64 18.09
CA LYS A 86 9.70 5.47 16.98
C LYS A 86 8.75 4.73 16.05
N PHE A 87 7.83 5.46 15.45
CA PHE A 87 7.12 5.01 14.27
C PHE A 87 8.12 4.84 13.15
N GLY A 88 8.14 3.70 12.51
CA GLY A 88 9.20 3.41 11.54
C GLY A 88 8.75 2.54 10.39
N ILE A 89 9.63 2.37 9.43
CA ILE A 89 9.52 1.40 8.33
C ILE A 89 10.68 0.42 8.45
N ARG A 90 10.35 -0.87 8.40
CA ARG A 90 11.28 -1.98 8.50
C ARG A 90 11.00 -2.99 7.41
N CYS A 91 11.95 -3.89 7.15
CA CYS A 91 11.68 -5.06 6.32
C CYS A 91 12.43 -6.30 6.81
N LYS A 92 12.00 -7.45 6.27
CA LYS A 92 12.74 -8.72 6.33
C LYS A 92 12.82 -9.30 4.93
N ARG A 93 13.85 -10.09 4.70
CA ARG A 93 14.17 -10.73 3.41
C ARG A 93 14.20 -12.25 3.56
N SER A 94 13.71 -12.93 2.54
CA SER A 94 13.85 -14.39 2.37
C SER A 94 14.46 -14.68 1.00
N THR A 95 15.44 -15.58 0.96
CA THR A 95 16.10 -16.06 -0.29
C THR A 95 15.78 -17.52 -0.57
N ASP A 96 14.86 -18.11 0.18
CA ASP A 96 14.48 -19.52 0.12
C ASP A 96 12.96 -19.73 -0.02
N ASN A 97 12.32 -18.85 -0.79
CA ASN A 97 10.87 -18.88 -1.06
C ASN A 97 9.99 -18.80 0.21
N GLY A 98 10.44 -17.99 1.20
CA GLY A 98 9.69 -17.69 2.41
C GLY A 98 9.82 -18.71 3.53
N GLN A 99 10.78 -19.65 3.45
CA GLN A 99 11.02 -20.66 4.48
C GLN A 99 11.75 -20.06 5.69
N THR A 100 12.79 -19.26 5.43
CA THR A 100 13.52 -18.53 6.48
C THR A 100 13.61 -17.04 6.16
N TRP A 101 13.82 -16.23 7.19
CA TRP A 101 13.82 -14.77 7.10
C TRP A 101 15.05 -14.19 7.79
N SER A 102 15.57 -13.12 7.22
CA SER A 102 16.66 -12.34 7.82
C SER A 102 16.26 -11.74 9.18
N ASP A 103 17.23 -11.21 9.89
CA ASP A 103 16.97 -10.22 10.93
C ASP A 103 16.23 -9.02 10.37
N GLU A 104 15.67 -8.20 11.25
CA GLU A 104 15.04 -6.94 10.90
C GLU A 104 16.04 -5.99 10.22
N ILE A 105 15.62 -5.38 9.13
CA ILE A 105 16.39 -4.38 8.40
C ILE A 105 15.71 -3.02 8.58
N PHE A 106 16.49 -2.05 9.06
CA PHE A 106 16.08 -0.66 9.22
C PHE A 106 15.89 0.01 7.85
N ILE A 107 14.81 0.79 7.70
CA ILE A 107 14.57 1.63 6.52
C ILE A 107 14.47 3.10 6.93
N TYR A 108 13.55 3.42 7.83
CA TYR A 108 13.26 4.79 8.25
C TYR A 108 12.66 4.84 9.65
N ASP A 109 12.90 5.94 10.36
CA ASP A 109 12.17 6.34 11.56
C ASP A 109 11.64 7.76 11.42
N ALA A 110 10.35 7.93 11.68
CA ALA A 110 9.70 9.21 11.93
C ALA A 110 9.86 9.60 13.41
N GLN A 111 8.88 10.25 14.01
CA GLN A 111 8.91 10.60 15.42
C GLN A 111 8.32 9.51 16.31
N HIS A 112 8.28 9.76 17.61
CA HIS A 112 7.80 8.80 18.61
C HIS A 112 6.31 8.94 18.94
N THR A 113 5.65 10.01 18.47
CA THR A 113 4.22 10.27 18.71
C THR A 113 3.37 9.88 17.52
N PHE A 114 2.11 9.56 17.77
CA PHE A 114 1.17 9.14 16.72
C PHE A 114 0.98 10.23 15.64
N ASN A 115 0.93 11.50 16.02
CA ASN A 115 0.66 12.60 15.09
C ASN A 115 1.86 12.95 14.20
N ASP A 116 3.04 12.40 14.47
CA ASP A 116 4.27 12.70 13.76
C ASP A 116 4.91 11.40 13.23
N GLY A 117 4.10 10.40 12.98
CA GLY A 117 4.53 9.05 12.57
C GLY A 117 4.81 8.91 11.09
N CYS A 118 5.01 7.66 10.68
CA CYS A 118 5.04 7.26 9.27
C CYS A 118 4.20 5.98 9.10
N TRP A 119 3.67 5.75 7.88
CA TRP A 119 2.56 4.84 7.66
C TRP A 119 2.68 4.09 6.33
N GLU A 120 2.14 2.87 6.27
CA GLU A 120 1.75 2.12 5.09
C GLU A 120 2.85 1.97 4.01
N PRO A 121 3.93 1.22 4.30
CA PRO A 121 4.94 0.95 3.29
C PRO A 121 4.38 0.19 2.09
N SER A 122 4.82 0.56 0.89
CA SER A 122 4.54 -0.19 -0.34
C SER A 122 5.75 -0.15 -1.28
N MET A 123 6.03 -1.27 -1.97
CA MET A 123 7.30 -1.47 -2.65
C MET A 123 7.17 -1.59 -4.17
N LEU A 124 8.21 -1.16 -4.88
CA LEU A 124 8.36 -1.29 -6.33
C LEU A 124 9.81 -1.61 -6.69
N GLU A 125 10.04 -2.67 -7.47
CA GLU A 125 11.33 -2.95 -8.11
C GLU A 125 11.34 -2.40 -9.54
N LEU A 126 12.31 -1.55 -9.86
CA LEU A 126 12.50 -0.99 -11.19
C LEU A 126 13.24 -1.98 -12.12
N PRO A 127 13.20 -1.76 -13.44
CA PRO A 127 13.95 -2.57 -14.40
C PRO A 127 15.46 -2.64 -14.14
N SER A 128 16.03 -1.59 -13.56
CA SER A 128 17.44 -1.50 -13.16
C SER A 128 17.83 -2.42 -12.01
N GLY A 129 16.85 -2.98 -11.27
CA GLY A 129 17.05 -3.67 -9.99
C GLY A 129 17.04 -2.73 -8.77
N GLU A 130 16.86 -1.42 -8.98
CA GLU A 130 16.60 -0.49 -7.88
C GLU A 130 15.28 -0.86 -7.22
N LEU A 131 15.29 -1.04 -5.91
CA LEU A 131 14.10 -1.24 -5.10
C LEU A 131 13.73 0.05 -4.40
N GLN A 132 12.47 0.42 -4.46
CA GLN A 132 11.90 1.59 -3.83
C GLN A 132 10.83 1.18 -2.82
N VAL A 133 10.83 1.80 -1.63
CA VAL A 133 9.74 1.71 -0.66
C VAL A 133 9.13 3.09 -0.47
N TYR A 134 7.84 3.19 -0.64
CA TYR A 134 7.04 4.39 -0.49
C TYR A 134 6.22 4.28 0.79
N PHE A 135 6.05 5.38 1.50
CA PHE A 135 5.28 5.43 2.74
C PHE A 135 4.74 6.84 2.99
N ALA A 136 3.65 6.93 3.71
CA ALA A 136 3.14 8.21 4.18
C ALA A 136 3.98 8.68 5.38
N ASP A 137 4.30 9.99 5.44
CA ASP A 137 5.29 10.52 6.38
C ASP A 137 4.85 11.87 6.95
N GLU A 138 4.57 11.89 8.24
CA GLU A 138 4.27 13.08 9.03
C GLU A 138 5.50 13.58 9.80
N GLY A 139 6.55 12.76 9.88
CA GLY A 139 7.75 13.07 10.65
C GLY A 139 8.41 14.44 10.38
N PRO A 140 8.38 14.98 9.15
CA PRO A 140 8.86 16.35 8.87
C PRO A 140 7.94 17.46 9.40
N TYR A 141 6.68 17.19 9.77
CA TYR A 141 5.62 18.18 10.00
C TYR A 141 5.15 18.24 11.46
N THR A 142 6.06 18.21 12.43
CA THR A 142 5.77 18.15 13.87
C THR A 142 4.95 19.33 14.43
N ASN A 143 4.72 20.39 13.64
CA ASN A 143 3.95 21.57 14.03
C ASN A 143 2.66 21.72 13.21
N SER A 144 2.31 20.74 12.39
CA SER A 144 1.10 20.78 11.54
C SER A 144 0.53 19.37 11.37
N ASN A 145 -0.61 19.29 10.71
CA ASN A 145 -1.29 18.03 10.40
C ASN A 145 -1.00 17.54 8.97
N GLU A 146 0.08 18.03 8.38
CA GLU A 146 0.45 17.72 7.01
C GLU A 146 1.10 16.33 6.90
N GLN A 147 0.96 15.73 5.74
CA GLN A 147 1.53 14.43 5.43
C GLN A 147 1.97 14.39 3.98
N GLN A 148 3.18 13.93 3.74
CA GLN A 148 3.72 13.70 2.41
C GLN A 148 3.86 12.21 2.10
N ILE A 149 4.11 11.87 0.83
CA ILE A 149 4.66 10.56 0.48
C ILE A 149 6.17 10.68 0.39
N SER A 150 6.85 9.93 1.24
CA SER A 150 8.29 9.74 1.22
C SER A 150 8.67 8.43 0.54
N MET A 151 9.90 8.35 0.00
CA MET A 151 10.42 7.17 -0.65
C MET A 151 11.90 6.97 -0.29
N CYS A 152 12.27 5.75 0.11
CA CYS A 152 13.65 5.30 0.27
C CYS A 152 14.04 4.34 -0.86
N ARG A 153 15.34 4.32 -1.22
CA ARG A 153 15.91 3.49 -2.28
C ARG A 153 16.87 2.46 -1.71
N SER A 154 16.89 1.29 -2.31
CA SER A 154 17.90 0.26 -2.11
C SER A 154 18.47 -0.17 -3.46
N PHE A 155 19.79 -0.33 -3.54
CA PHE A 155 20.51 -0.77 -4.74
C PHE A 155 21.18 -2.14 -4.55
N ASP A 156 20.88 -2.82 -3.44
CA ASP A 156 21.49 -4.09 -3.03
C ASP A 156 20.45 -5.16 -2.67
N GLY A 157 19.24 -5.02 -3.26
CA GLY A 157 18.13 -5.95 -3.05
C GLY A 157 17.51 -5.85 -1.66
N GLY A 158 17.44 -4.64 -1.09
CA GLY A 158 16.79 -4.37 0.20
C GLY A 158 17.63 -4.70 1.44
N LYS A 159 18.96 -4.85 1.28
CA LYS A 159 19.87 -5.07 2.43
C LYS A 159 20.18 -3.76 3.15
N THR A 160 20.35 -2.68 2.39
CA THR A 160 20.55 -1.32 2.90
C THR A 160 19.66 -0.33 2.17
N TRP A 161 19.33 0.78 2.83
CA TRP A 161 18.41 1.79 2.33
C TRP A 161 18.97 3.19 2.50
N GLY A 162 18.77 4.03 1.50
CA GLY A 162 19.15 5.44 1.53
C GLY A 162 18.17 6.30 2.32
N ASN A 163 18.52 7.57 2.48
CA ASN A 163 17.66 8.56 3.14
C ASN A 163 16.36 8.77 2.35
N PRO A 164 15.27 9.13 3.03
CA PRO A 164 13.99 9.42 2.38
C PRO A 164 14.04 10.66 1.51
N SER A 165 13.24 10.68 0.47
CA SER A 165 12.95 11.86 -0.34
C SER A 165 11.45 11.99 -0.53
N ALA A 166 10.90 13.21 -0.44
CA ALA A 166 9.49 13.47 -0.73
C ALA A 166 9.21 13.30 -2.22
N ILE A 167 8.21 12.51 -2.57
CA ILE A 167 7.77 12.32 -3.97
C ILE A 167 6.44 13.02 -4.26
N SER A 168 5.65 13.27 -3.22
CA SER A 168 4.36 13.95 -3.31
C SER A 168 4.08 14.72 -2.04
N PHE A 169 3.61 15.97 -2.18
CA PHE A 169 3.21 16.82 -1.08
C PHE A 169 2.20 17.88 -1.55
N ARG A 170 1.16 18.10 -0.75
CA ARG A 170 0.20 19.19 -0.90
C ARG A 170 0.16 19.99 0.39
N ALA A 171 0.62 21.23 0.35
CA ALA A 171 0.68 22.13 1.52
C ALA A 171 -0.71 22.30 2.16
N GLY A 172 -0.79 22.14 3.47
CA GLY A 172 -2.03 22.23 4.27
C GLY A 172 -2.89 20.96 4.24
N TYR A 173 -2.42 19.87 3.58
CA TYR A 173 -3.21 18.65 3.36
C TYR A 173 -2.37 17.40 3.61
N ARG A 174 -2.98 16.23 3.35
CA ARG A 174 -2.40 14.92 3.63
C ARG A 174 -2.42 14.07 2.36
N ASP A 175 -1.25 13.56 1.98
CA ASP A 175 -1.06 12.50 1.00
C ASP A 175 -0.75 11.20 1.75
N GLY A 176 -1.55 10.13 1.59
CA GLY A 176 -1.40 8.88 2.34
C GLY A 176 -1.49 7.62 1.48
N MET A 177 -1.23 6.49 2.10
CA MET A 177 -1.44 5.12 1.59
C MET A 177 -0.91 4.89 0.17
N PRO A 178 0.39 5.02 -0.09
CA PRO A 178 0.95 4.90 -1.42
C PRO A 178 0.87 3.47 -1.97
N SER A 179 0.53 3.34 -3.26
CA SER A 179 0.58 2.08 -4.00
C SER A 179 1.25 2.29 -5.36
N PRO A 180 2.58 2.03 -5.46
CA PRO A 180 3.36 2.29 -6.67
C PRO A 180 3.21 1.19 -7.71
N VAL A 181 3.25 1.59 -8.99
CA VAL A 181 3.40 0.70 -10.14
C VAL A 181 4.31 1.31 -11.19
N LEU A 182 4.99 0.49 -11.96
CA LEU A 182 5.59 0.87 -13.23
C LEU A 182 4.62 0.43 -14.34
N LEU A 183 4.18 1.39 -15.17
CA LEU A 183 3.26 1.10 -16.28
C LEU A 183 3.91 0.18 -17.33
N ASN A 184 3.10 -0.40 -18.21
CA ASN A 184 3.57 -1.31 -19.26
C ASN A 184 4.47 -0.63 -20.31
N ASP A 185 4.42 0.70 -20.42
CA ASP A 185 5.35 1.47 -21.25
C ASP A 185 6.80 1.40 -20.76
N LYS A 186 7.02 0.90 -19.52
CA LYS A 186 8.33 0.83 -18.85
C LYS A 186 9.03 2.19 -18.73
N GLN A 187 8.28 3.28 -18.82
CA GLN A 187 8.76 4.66 -18.79
C GLN A 187 8.09 5.51 -17.71
N THR A 188 6.94 5.07 -17.19
CA THR A 188 6.14 5.88 -16.26
C THR A 188 5.93 5.14 -14.94
N ILE A 189 6.38 5.76 -13.85
CA ILE A 189 6.05 5.36 -12.48
C ILE A 189 4.77 6.10 -12.09
N VAL A 190 3.77 5.37 -11.61
CA VAL A 190 2.53 5.92 -11.05
C VAL A 190 2.39 5.43 -9.62
N VAL A 191 2.04 6.34 -8.72
CA VAL A 191 1.72 6.00 -7.32
C VAL A 191 0.28 6.42 -7.06
N ALA A 192 -0.59 5.46 -6.76
CA ALA A 192 -1.90 5.80 -6.23
C ALA A 192 -1.76 6.20 -4.75
N ILE A 193 -2.45 7.24 -4.36
CA ILE A 193 -2.44 7.82 -3.00
C ILE A 193 -3.86 8.21 -2.58
N GLU A 194 -4.10 8.37 -1.31
CA GLU A 194 -5.26 9.11 -0.80
C GLU A 194 -4.85 10.57 -0.54
N ASP A 195 -5.64 11.52 -1.05
CA ASP A 195 -5.40 12.97 -0.99
C ASP A 195 -6.67 13.66 -0.46
N ASN A 196 -6.57 14.40 0.64
CA ASN A 196 -7.70 15.14 1.21
C ASN A 196 -7.72 16.63 0.82
N GLY A 197 -6.92 17.04 -0.15
CA GLY A 197 -6.80 18.44 -0.59
C GLY A 197 -7.59 18.80 -1.84
N TRP A 198 -8.45 17.93 -2.36
CA TRP A 198 -9.24 18.26 -3.54
C TRP A 198 -10.39 19.22 -3.21
N PRO A 199 -10.54 20.34 -3.95
CA PRO A 199 -11.64 21.28 -3.72
C PRO A 199 -13.02 20.60 -3.82
N GLY A 200 -13.89 20.89 -2.85
CA GLY A 200 -15.23 20.31 -2.77
C GLY A 200 -15.30 18.95 -2.07
N TYR A 201 -14.18 18.41 -1.60
CA TYR A 201 -14.10 17.23 -0.73
C TYR A 201 -13.57 17.63 0.64
N ASN A 202 -14.15 17.04 1.68
CA ASN A 202 -13.70 17.23 3.08
C ASN A 202 -13.04 15.96 3.62
N ASP A 203 -12.72 15.00 2.77
CA ASP A 203 -12.17 13.70 3.13
C ASP A 203 -11.20 13.21 2.06
N PHE A 204 -10.51 12.10 2.32
CA PHE A 204 -9.60 11.48 1.38
C PHE A 204 -10.28 11.04 0.08
N PHE A 205 -9.56 11.18 -1.02
CA PHE A 205 -9.98 10.80 -2.34
C PHE A 205 -8.85 10.08 -3.09
N PRO A 206 -9.14 8.97 -3.80
CA PRO A 206 -8.13 8.26 -4.58
C PRO A 206 -7.55 9.16 -5.67
N THR A 207 -6.25 9.29 -5.66
CA THR A 207 -5.48 10.20 -6.52
C THR A 207 -4.29 9.43 -7.08
N THR A 208 -3.82 9.78 -8.27
CA THR A 208 -2.54 9.28 -8.78
C THR A 208 -1.55 10.41 -8.93
N VAL A 209 -0.30 10.16 -8.55
CA VAL A 209 0.85 11.01 -8.83
C VAL A 209 1.82 10.24 -9.72
N ARG A 210 2.53 10.94 -10.61
CA ARG A 210 3.38 10.29 -11.61
C ARG A 210 4.71 10.96 -11.86
N CYS A 211 5.67 10.17 -12.29
CA CYS A 211 7.00 10.61 -12.67
C CYS A 211 7.51 9.75 -13.82
N SER A 212 8.27 10.32 -14.74
CA SER A 212 8.99 9.49 -15.72
C SER A 212 10.08 8.66 -15.05
N LEU A 213 10.33 7.45 -15.56
CA LEU A 213 11.41 6.61 -15.07
C LEU A 213 12.79 7.27 -15.24
N GLU A 214 12.95 8.11 -16.26
CA GLU A 214 14.18 8.89 -16.46
C GLU A 214 14.45 9.86 -15.30
N LYS A 215 13.42 10.60 -14.83
CA LYS A 215 13.53 11.48 -13.66
C LYS A 215 13.64 10.68 -12.36
N ASN A 216 12.92 9.58 -12.29
CA ASN A 216 12.93 8.64 -11.16
C ASN A 216 12.89 9.35 -9.78
N TRP A 217 12.05 10.38 -9.63
CA TRP A 217 11.90 11.21 -8.42
C TRP A 217 13.17 11.99 -7.98
N VAL A 218 14.23 12.02 -8.78
CA VAL A 218 15.46 12.73 -8.41
C VAL A 218 15.23 14.24 -8.48
N HIS A 219 15.32 14.91 -7.33
CA HIS A 219 15.00 16.34 -7.18
C HIS A 219 13.62 16.73 -7.71
N TYR A 220 12.65 15.78 -7.64
CA TYR A 220 11.32 15.97 -8.16
C TYR A 220 10.26 15.47 -7.19
N SER A 221 9.30 16.34 -6.84
CA SER A 221 8.14 16.03 -6.03
C SER A 221 6.89 16.62 -6.69
N VAL A 222 5.79 15.88 -6.64
CA VAL A 222 4.49 16.29 -7.21
C VAL A 222 3.76 17.15 -6.18
N THR A 223 3.57 18.43 -6.50
CA THR A 223 2.82 19.38 -5.66
C THR A 223 1.31 19.25 -5.87
N GLY A 224 0.52 19.99 -5.08
CA GLY A 224 -0.93 20.03 -5.18
C GLY A 224 -1.47 20.45 -6.53
N GLU A 225 -0.79 21.40 -7.18
CA GLU A 225 -1.19 22.00 -8.48
C GLU A 225 -0.45 21.39 -9.68
N SER A 226 0.28 20.31 -9.48
CA SER A 226 1.04 19.67 -10.54
C SER A 226 0.11 19.00 -11.58
N GLU A 227 0.43 19.13 -12.87
CA GLU A 227 -0.19 18.37 -13.96
C GLU A 227 0.05 16.85 -13.85
N ASN A 228 0.99 16.44 -12.99
CA ASN A 228 1.30 15.04 -12.69
C ASN A 228 0.54 14.50 -11.47
N ARG A 229 -0.49 15.22 -11.02
CA ARG A 229 -1.44 14.80 -9.99
C ARG A 229 -2.85 14.73 -10.60
N ASP A 230 -3.41 13.54 -10.68
CA ASP A 230 -4.71 13.29 -11.31
C ASP A 230 -5.71 12.72 -10.31
N LYS A 231 -6.96 13.19 -10.37
CA LYS A 231 -8.08 12.47 -9.76
C LYS A 231 -8.32 11.16 -10.51
N THR A 232 -8.50 10.08 -9.77
CA THR A 232 -8.75 8.77 -10.39
C THR A 232 -10.19 8.60 -10.87
N LEU A 233 -11.14 9.25 -10.19
CA LEU A 233 -12.57 9.10 -10.45
C LEU A 233 -13.20 10.46 -10.76
N ASP A 234 -14.21 10.47 -11.63
CA ASP A 234 -15.05 11.66 -11.84
C ASP A 234 -15.99 11.84 -10.63
N PHE A 235 -16.17 13.08 -10.19
CA PHE A 235 -17.10 13.45 -9.13
C PHE A 235 -18.54 13.00 -9.39
N ASN A 236 -18.95 12.99 -10.65
CA ASN A 236 -20.28 12.51 -11.05
C ASN A 236 -20.42 10.99 -10.89
N PHE A 237 -19.30 10.28 -10.82
CA PHE A 237 -19.27 8.83 -10.71
C PHE A 237 -19.29 8.36 -9.24
N CYS A 238 -18.77 9.15 -8.33
CA CYS A 238 -18.72 8.83 -6.88
C CYS A 238 -18.92 10.11 -6.05
N PRO A 239 -20.13 10.71 -6.06
CA PRO A 239 -20.35 11.98 -5.43
C PRO A 239 -20.26 11.87 -3.90
N LEU A 240 -19.46 12.74 -3.29
CA LEU A 240 -19.44 13.05 -1.85
C LEU A 240 -19.18 11.87 -0.89
N ALA A 241 -18.76 10.73 -1.40
CA ALA A 241 -18.42 9.60 -0.56
C ALA A 241 -16.95 9.67 -0.15
N LYS A 242 -16.68 9.39 1.12
CA LYS A 242 -15.34 9.15 1.62
C LYS A 242 -14.66 8.07 0.80
N GLY A 243 -13.42 8.30 0.36
CA GLY A 243 -12.67 7.34 -0.45
C GLY A 243 -11.21 7.31 -0.05
N GLY A 244 -10.74 6.22 0.55
CA GLY A 244 -9.36 6.07 0.99
C GLY A 244 -8.77 4.69 0.66
N ALA A 245 -7.56 4.46 1.13
CA ALA A 245 -6.84 3.20 0.95
C ALA A 245 -6.79 2.73 -0.52
N PRO A 246 -6.34 3.56 -1.48
CA PRO A 246 -6.24 3.15 -2.87
C PRO A 246 -5.15 2.09 -3.03
N TYR A 247 -5.39 1.13 -3.92
CA TYR A 247 -4.40 0.14 -4.28
C TYR A 247 -4.43 -0.11 -5.79
N LEU A 248 -3.29 0.10 -6.45
CA LEU A 248 -3.18 0.10 -7.91
C LEU A 248 -2.36 -1.10 -8.39
N ARG A 249 -2.79 -1.73 -9.48
CA ARG A 249 -2.02 -2.77 -10.19
C ARG A 249 -2.17 -2.60 -11.69
N VAL A 250 -1.13 -3.01 -12.42
CA VAL A 250 -1.12 -3.08 -13.87
C VAL A 250 -1.57 -4.47 -14.29
N LEU A 251 -2.48 -4.54 -15.26
CA LEU A 251 -2.97 -5.78 -15.85
C LEU A 251 -1.99 -6.28 -16.95
N PRO A 252 -1.93 -7.57 -17.23
CA PRO A 252 -0.99 -8.12 -18.22
C PRO A 252 -1.07 -7.52 -19.62
N TRP A 253 -2.27 -7.01 -19.99
CA TRP A 253 -2.53 -6.39 -21.31
C TRP A 253 -2.37 -4.87 -21.30
N GLY A 254 -1.96 -4.24 -20.18
CA GLY A 254 -1.56 -2.85 -20.08
C GLY A 254 -2.51 -1.96 -19.30
N GLU A 255 -3.80 -2.22 -19.30
CA GLU A 255 -4.75 -1.50 -18.46
C GLU A 255 -4.40 -1.60 -16.98
N THR A 256 -5.03 -0.78 -16.16
CA THR A 256 -4.79 -0.75 -14.72
C THR A 256 -6.07 -1.07 -13.96
N VAL A 257 -5.92 -1.63 -12.77
CA VAL A 257 -7.03 -1.82 -11.82
C VAL A 257 -6.71 -1.07 -10.53
N LEU A 258 -7.66 -0.24 -10.10
CA LEU A 258 -7.62 0.49 -8.85
C LEU A 258 -8.66 -0.10 -7.91
N SER A 259 -8.30 -0.31 -6.65
CA SER A 259 -9.27 -0.51 -5.58
C SER A 259 -9.21 0.64 -4.58
N TRP A 260 -10.29 0.89 -3.87
CA TRP A 260 -10.38 1.81 -2.75
C TRP A 260 -11.52 1.41 -1.81
N GLN A 261 -11.49 1.92 -0.60
CA GLN A 261 -12.61 1.80 0.33
C GLN A 261 -13.46 3.07 0.28
N SER A 262 -14.78 2.93 0.35
CA SER A 262 -15.70 4.08 0.29
C SER A 262 -16.98 3.83 1.06
N THR A 263 -17.60 4.92 1.53
CA THR A 263 -18.95 4.93 2.11
C THR A 263 -20.05 5.02 1.04
N TYR A 264 -19.71 5.08 -0.24
CA TYR A 264 -20.68 5.21 -1.34
C TYR A 264 -21.72 4.07 -1.30
N ASN A 265 -23.00 4.46 -1.25
CA ASN A 265 -24.14 3.53 -1.09
C ASN A 265 -24.04 2.57 0.12
N HIS A 266 -23.21 2.88 1.13
CA HIS A 266 -22.96 2.01 2.28
C HIS A 266 -23.19 2.70 3.65
N GLY A 267 -23.86 3.85 3.67
CA GLY A 267 -24.18 4.57 4.90
C GLY A 267 -22.94 5.16 5.58
N SER A 268 -22.68 4.79 6.83
CA SER A 268 -21.53 5.27 7.62
C SER A 268 -20.34 4.29 7.62
N THR A 269 -20.53 3.07 7.11
CA THR A 269 -19.47 2.06 6.99
C THR A 269 -18.80 2.13 5.63
N THR A 270 -17.63 1.56 5.50
CA THR A 270 -16.91 1.47 4.22
C THR A 270 -17.02 0.08 3.61
N THR A 271 -17.06 0.03 2.30
CA THR A 271 -16.88 -1.21 1.53
C THR A 271 -15.84 -0.99 0.44
N MET A 272 -15.33 -2.09 -0.12
CA MET A 272 -14.34 -2.02 -1.18
C MET A 272 -15.01 -1.80 -2.53
N PHE A 273 -14.43 -0.90 -3.32
CA PHE A 273 -14.73 -0.72 -4.74
C PHE A 273 -13.50 -1.00 -5.59
N THR A 274 -13.74 -1.32 -6.86
CA THR A 274 -12.71 -1.44 -7.89
C THR A 274 -13.15 -0.73 -9.15
N ALA A 275 -12.20 -0.22 -9.93
CA ALA A 275 -12.43 0.32 -11.26
C ALA A 275 -11.25 -0.02 -12.18
N VAL A 276 -11.51 -0.06 -13.49
CA VAL A 276 -10.50 -0.28 -14.52
C VAL A 276 -10.12 1.06 -15.14
N GLY A 277 -8.83 1.36 -15.13
CA GLY A 277 -8.23 2.51 -15.80
C GLY A 277 -7.55 2.08 -17.10
N ASP A 278 -7.25 3.06 -17.95
CA ASP A 278 -6.49 2.82 -19.16
C ASP A 278 -5.01 2.47 -18.87
N GLU A 279 -4.23 2.27 -19.91
CA GLU A 279 -2.80 1.95 -19.86
C GLU A 279 -1.93 3.04 -19.21
N ASN A 280 -2.48 4.26 -19.10
CA ASN A 280 -1.84 5.40 -18.45
C ASN A 280 -2.27 5.57 -16.98
N ALA A 281 -3.01 4.63 -16.42
CA ALA A 281 -3.64 4.73 -15.10
C ALA A 281 -4.51 6.00 -14.97
N ARG A 282 -5.35 6.22 -15.97
CA ARG A 282 -6.34 7.30 -16.07
C ARG A 282 -7.69 6.74 -16.53
N ASN A 283 -8.69 7.62 -16.61
CA ASN A 283 -10.01 7.27 -17.16
C ASN A 283 -10.65 6.05 -16.48
N PHE A 284 -10.51 5.93 -15.15
CA PHE A 284 -11.07 4.83 -14.38
C PHE A 284 -12.59 4.77 -14.52
N LYS A 285 -13.11 3.62 -14.89
CA LYS A 285 -14.53 3.33 -15.16
C LYS A 285 -14.86 1.89 -14.78
N ALA A 286 -16.08 1.46 -15.09
CA ALA A 286 -16.57 0.12 -14.76
C ALA A 286 -16.44 -0.20 -13.25
N MET A 287 -16.90 0.75 -12.41
CA MET A 287 -16.89 0.58 -10.95
C MET A 287 -17.68 -0.68 -10.56
N SER A 288 -17.08 -1.50 -9.71
CA SER A 288 -17.74 -2.66 -9.12
C SER A 288 -17.42 -2.79 -7.63
N ASN A 289 -18.31 -3.44 -6.90
CA ASN A 289 -18.10 -3.84 -5.53
C ASN A 289 -17.84 -5.35 -5.49
N PRO A 290 -16.60 -5.80 -5.24
CA PRO A 290 -16.27 -7.24 -5.27
C PRO A 290 -16.80 -8.00 -4.04
N PHE A 291 -17.22 -7.29 -2.97
CA PHE A 291 -17.78 -7.91 -1.77
C PHE A 291 -19.25 -7.54 -1.61
N ILE A 292 -20.11 -8.55 -1.58
CA ILE A 292 -21.52 -8.36 -1.20
C ILE A 292 -21.56 -8.33 0.32
N THR A 293 -21.65 -7.14 0.89
CA THR A 293 -21.71 -6.90 2.33
C THR A 293 -23.00 -6.17 2.70
N ASN A 294 -23.50 -6.37 3.92
CA ASN A 294 -24.57 -5.54 4.45
C ASN A 294 -24.04 -4.16 4.81
N VAL A 295 -24.90 -3.16 4.88
CA VAL A 295 -24.53 -1.80 5.30
C VAL A 295 -24.03 -1.71 6.75
N SER A 296 -24.24 -2.78 7.54
CA SER A 296 -23.69 -2.93 8.90
C SER A 296 -22.28 -3.51 8.92
N ASP A 297 -21.79 -4.06 7.81
CA ASP A 297 -20.49 -4.70 7.73
C ASP A 297 -19.47 -3.69 7.18
N GLN A 298 -18.25 -3.79 7.63
CA GLN A 298 -17.16 -2.92 7.18
C GLN A 298 -16.09 -3.74 6.46
N VAL A 299 -15.69 -3.28 5.27
CA VAL A 299 -14.53 -3.81 4.53
C VAL A 299 -13.50 -2.71 4.40
N MET A 300 -12.35 -2.90 5.03
CA MET A 300 -11.27 -1.91 5.07
C MET A 300 -9.95 -2.50 4.62
N TRP A 301 -9.00 -1.59 4.41
CA TRP A 301 -7.58 -1.90 4.16
C TRP A 301 -7.42 -2.87 2.99
N ASN A 302 -8.17 -2.57 1.95
CA ASN A 302 -8.29 -3.41 0.75
C ASN A 302 -7.01 -3.42 -0.09
N SER A 303 -6.91 -4.42 -0.96
CA SER A 303 -5.92 -4.51 -2.01
C SER A 303 -6.45 -5.33 -3.18
N VAL A 304 -5.78 -5.22 -4.32
CA VAL A 304 -5.97 -6.11 -5.47
C VAL A 304 -4.66 -6.77 -5.81
N ALA A 305 -4.74 -8.05 -6.18
CA ALA A 305 -3.62 -8.80 -6.73
C ALA A 305 -3.96 -9.25 -8.14
N VAL A 306 -3.02 -9.15 -9.05
CA VAL A 306 -3.11 -9.76 -10.39
C VAL A 306 -2.36 -11.06 -10.33
N ILE A 307 -3.09 -12.15 -10.56
CA ILE A 307 -2.54 -13.51 -10.53
C ILE A 307 -2.81 -14.18 -11.87
N ASP A 308 -1.80 -14.87 -12.37
CA ASP A 308 -1.84 -15.51 -13.67
C ASP A 308 -2.30 -14.55 -14.81
N THR A 309 -2.59 -15.08 -15.97
CA THR A 309 -2.96 -14.30 -17.15
C THR A 309 -4.42 -13.85 -17.16
N GLY A 310 -4.83 -13.05 -16.16
CA GLY A 310 -6.13 -12.37 -16.22
C GLY A 310 -7.05 -12.56 -15.02
N ILE A 311 -6.55 -13.10 -13.92
CA ILE A 311 -7.33 -13.18 -12.67
C ILE A 311 -6.94 -12.00 -11.77
N VAL A 312 -7.93 -11.20 -11.38
CA VAL A 312 -7.77 -10.16 -10.36
C VAL A 312 -8.43 -10.64 -9.07
N VAL A 313 -7.65 -10.71 -8.01
CA VAL A 313 -8.13 -11.07 -6.67
C VAL A 313 -8.33 -9.82 -5.85
N ALA A 314 -9.53 -9.60 -5.37
CA ALA A 314 -9.85 -8.57 -4.39
C ALA A 314 -9.63 -9.11 -2.96
N VAL A 315 -8.96 -8.32 -2.13
CA VAL A 315 -8.63 -8.65 -0.74
C VAL A 315 -9.07 -7.52 0.17
N GLY A 316 -9.72 -7.85 1.28
CA GLY A 316 -10.12 -6.85 2.28
C GLY A 316 -10.25 -7.48 3.66
N GLY A 317 -10.00 -6.69 4.69
CA GLY A 317 -10.31 -7.03 6.06
C GLY A 317 -11.80 -6.77 6.31
N THR A 318 -12.53 -7.78 6.77
CA THR A 318 -13.97 -7.64 7.09
C THR A 318 -14.18 -7.56 8.59
N GLU A 319 -14.96 -6.58 9.02
CA GLU A 319 -15.42 -6.45 10.39
C GLU A 319 -16.95 -6.40 10.40
N VAL A 320 -17.55 -7.30 11.16
CA VAL A 320 -19.00 -7.26 11.43
C VAL A 320 -19.22 -6.37 12.64
N LEU A 321 -19.76 -5.19 12.42
CA LEU A 321 -20.12 -4.28 13.49
C LEU A 321 -21.36 -4.86 14.21
N LYS A 322 -21.20 -5.27 15.46
CA LYS A 322 -22.27 -5.83 16.30
C LYS A 322 -23.12 -4.72 16.94
#